data_f30c811671ea1989359beeb1d257a950
#
_entry.id   f30c811671ea1989359beeb1d257a950
#
_cell.length_a   1.000
_cell.length_b   1.000
_cell.length_c   1.000
_cell.angle_alpha   90.00
_cell.angle_beta   90.00
_cell.angle_gamma   90.00
#
_symmetry.space_group_name_H-M   'P 1'
#
loop_
_entity.id
_entity.type
_entity.pdbx_description
1 polymer ?
#
loop_
_entity_poly.entity_id
_entity_poly.type
_entity_poly.pdbx_seq_one_letter_code
_entity_poly.pdbx_strand_id
1 'polypeptide(L)'
;MQIYDLFSIPEELLPEVGGKARGLYLLQKVGLNVPKGFILYDVKSEQDMEQACQYYKQSALNVVAVRSSAKGEDGKDYSFAGQFTSYLNIQGEEGLKKAIQDCLHSLENKTAQSYADAFLLSQPKQMTVIVQEFINASKAGVSFSSDPMGKPYHYLVEAVYGWGGNLVNGTVAADQYRVSSAALNTIDAYEKAITHGSILAKQELKTICSDLYKAKTIVGFELDCEWAIDNNNQLYWLQARPITTNEVPTVDEFNCKLDI
;
A
#
# COMPACT_ATOMS: atom_id res chain seq x y z
N MET A 1 1.24 -23.35 -5.50
CA MET A 1 1.46 -22.04 -4.80
C MET A 1 2.94 -21.89 -4.43
N GLN A 2 3.43 -20.65 -4.40
CA GLN A 2 4.73 -20.28 -3.86
C GLN A 2 4.54 -19.26 -2.75
N ILE A 3 5.35 -19.34 -1.69
CA ILE A 3 5.31 -18.40 -0.56
C ILE A 3 6.65 -17.70 -0.49
N TYR A 4 6.63 -16.38 -0.43
CA TYR A 4 7.84 -15.56 -0.28
C TYR A 4 7.65 -14.60 0.88
N ASP A 5 8.69 -14.40 1.68
CA ASP A 5 8.75 -13.25 2.57
C ASP A 5 8.59 -11.96 1.75
N LEU A 6 7.85 -10.99 2.27
CA LEU A 6 7.54 -9.75 1.56
C LEU A 6 8.80 -8.97 1.12
N PHE A 7 9.91 -9.16 1.84
CA PHE A 7 11.18 -8.47 1.60
C PHE A 7 12.20 -9.32 0.83
N SER A 8 11.82 -10.54 0.44
CA SER A 8 12.66 -11.51 -0.27
C SER A 8 11.98 -12.02 -1.54
N ILE A 9 11.11 -11.22 -2.14
CA ILE A 9 10.48 -11.54 -3.42
C ILE A 9 11.57 -11.53 -4.50
N PRO A 10 11.69 -12.60 -5.32
CA PRO A 10 12.63 -12.62 -6.45
C PRO A 10 12.36 -11.47 -7.42
N GLU A 11 13.40 -10.80 -7.90
CA GLU A 11 13.26 -9.62 -8.77
C GLU A 11 12.53 -9.94 -10.07
N GLU A 12 12.77 -11.12 -10.65
CA GLU A 12 12.07 -11.62 -11.83
C GLU A 12 10.56 -11.80 -11.60
N LEU A 13 10.11 -11.92 -10.34
CA LEU A 13 8.71 -12.09 -9.99
C LEU A 13 8.00 -10.75 -9.70
N LEU A 14 8.75 -9.68 -9.45
CA LEU A 14 8.17 -8.37 -9.11
C LEU A 14 7.14 -7.84 -10.13
N PRO A 15 7.30 -8.05 -11.45
CA PRO A 15 6.28 -7.64 -12.41
C PRO A 15 4.97 -8.42 -12.30
N GLU A 16 5.00 -9.60 -11.69
CA GLU A 16 3.87 -10.53 -11.63
C GLU A 16 3.08 -10.44 -10.31
N VAL A 17 3.68 -9.96 -9.21
CA VAL A 17 3.05 -9.95 -7.88
C VAL A 17 2.04 -8.84 -7.66
N GLY A 18 1.84 -7.96 -8.65
CA GLY A 18 0.91 -6.84 -8.57
C GLY A 18 1.47 -5.60 -7.84
N GLY A 19 0.79 -4.47 -8.02
CA GLY A 19 1.26 -3.15 -7.59
C GLY A 19 1.43 -3.03 -6.07
N LYS A 20 0.50 -3.55 -5.27
CA LYS A 20 0.57 -3.44 -3.81
C LYS A 20 1.79 -4.19 -3.22
N ALA A 21 2.02 -5.44 -3.65
CA ALA A 21 3.18 -6.21 -3.17
C ALA A 21 4.49 -5.55 -3.60
N ARG A 22 4.57 -5.11 -4.85
CA ARG A 22 5.73 -4.39 -5.40
C ARG A 22 5.99 -3.07 -4.67
N GLY A 23 4.95 -2.29 -4.37
CA GLY A 23 5.07 -1.04 -3.62
C GLY A 23 5.65 -1.25 -2.22
N LEU A 24 5.19 -2.27 -1.49
CA LEU A 24 5.73 -2.62 -0.16
C LEU A 24 7.20 -3.07 -0.24
N TYR A 25 7.54 -3.90 -1.23
CA TYR A 25 8.92 -4.30 -1.48
C TYR A 25 9.83 -3.09 -1.73
N LEU A 26 9.39 -2.12 -2.57
CA LEU A 26 10.13 -0.90 -2.83
C LEU A 26 10.35 -0.05 -1.57
N LEU A 27 9.29 0.20 -0.79
CA LEU A 27 9.39 0.97 0.45
C LEU A 27 10.42 0.36 1.40
N GLN A 28 10.46 -0.96 1.50
CA GLN A 28 11.45 -1.66 2.30
C GLN A 28 12.86 -1.52 1.72
N LYS A 29 13.03 -1.65 0.39
CA LYS A 29 14.34 -1.49 -0.28
C LYS A 29 14.94 -0.10 -0.09
N VAL A 30 14.12 0.94 -0.02
CA VAL A 30 14.59 2.29 0.29
C VAL A 30 14.82 2.51 1.80
N GLY A 31 14.63 1.46 2.61
CA GLY A 31 14.90 1.45 4.06
C GLY A 31 13.83 2.14 4.89
N LEU A 32 12.58 2.13 4.44
CA LEU A 32 11.44 2.57 5.24
C LEU A 32 10.90 1.41 6.08
N ASN A 33 10.26 1.74 7.20
CA ASN A 33 9.70 0.75 8.10
C ASN A 33 8.37 0.24 7.54
N VAL A 34 8.38 -0.98 7.00
CA VAL A 34 7.22 -1.69 6.46
C VAL A 34 6.86 -2.85 7.41
N PRO A 35 5.59 -3.07 7.75
CA PRO A 35 5.20 -4.22 8.56
C PRO A 35 5.63 -5.54 7.92
N LYS A 36 6.04 -6.49 8.75
CA LYS A 36 6.44 -7.83 8.29
C LYS A 36 5.28 -8.54 7.59
N GLY A 37 5.61 -9.49 6.74
CA GLY A 37 4.60 -10.25 6.04
C GLY A 37 5.18 -11.18 5.00
N PHE A 38 4.28 -11.83 4.29
CA PHE A 38 4.60 -12.73 3.19
C PHE A 38 3.56 -12.61 2.09
N ILE A 39 3.91 -13.08 0.91
CA ILE A 39 3.00 -13.18 -0.21
C ILE A 39 2.72 -14.64 -0.55
N LEU A 40 1.50 -14.90 -0.96
CA LEU A 40 1.04 -16.16 -1.53
C LEU A 40 0.85 -15.93 -3.04
N TYR A 41 1.74 -16.51 -3.82
CA TYR A 41 1.71 -16.41 -5.27
C TYR A 41 1.09 -17.66 -5.88
N ASP A 42 0.04 -17.48 -6.69
CA ASP A 42 -0.61 -18.55 -7.45
C ASP A 42 -1.29 -19.63 -6.57
N VAL A 43 -2.19 -19.18 -5.68
CA VAL A 43 -3.02 -20.08 -4.85
C VAL A 43 -4.11 -20.71 -5.70
N LYS A 44 -4.23 -22.04 -5.70
CA LYS A 44 -5.17 -22.79 -6.58
C LYS A 44 -5.98 -23.88 -5.89
N SER A 45 -5.53 -24.37 -4.74
CA SER A 45 -6.09 -25.56 -4.12
C SER A 45 -6.26 -25.43 -2.61
N GLU A 46 -7.07 -26.29 -2.01
CA GLU A 46 -7.19 -26.42 -0.56
C GLU A 46 -5.85 -26.77 0.09
N GLN A 47 -5.03 -27.58 -0.56
CA GLN A 47 -3.68 -27.90 -0.09
C GLN A 47 -2.79 -26.65 -0.01
N ASP A 48 -2.92 -25.72 -0.96
CA ASP A 48 -2.23 -24.43 -0.90
C ASP A 48 -2.67 -23.62 0.31
N MET A 49 -3.96 -23.66 0.63
CA MET A 49 -4.51 -22.97 1.82
C MET A 49 -3.95 -23.55 3.12
N GLU A 50 -3.81 -24.88 3.20
CA GLU A 50 -3.20 -25.54 4.35
C GLU A 50 -1.72 -25.13 4.51
N GLN A 51 -0.98 -25.08 3.41
CA GLN A 51 0.41 -24.61 3.42
C GLN A 51 0.51 -23.14 3.87
N ALA A 52 -0.40 -22.27 3.41
CA ALA A 52 -0.45 -20.88 3.86
C ALA A 52 -0.69 -20.78 5.37
N CYS A 53 -1.60 -21.59 5.92
CA CYS A 53 -1.86 -21.63 7.36
C CYS A 53 -0.66 -22.15 8.16
N GLN A 54 0.04 -23.17 7.65
CA GLN A 54 1.26 -23.67 8.29
C GLN A 54 2.36 -22.59 8.31
N TYR A 55 2.54 -21.87 7.20
CA TYR A 55 3.50 -20.78 7.13
C TYR A 55 3.13 -19.63 8.09
N TYR A 56 1.84 -19.27 8.15
CA TYR A 56 1.34 -18.26 9.09
C TYR A 56 1.66 -18.62 10.55
N LYS A 57 1.45 -19.86 10.97
CA LYS A 57 1.81 -20.32 12.31
C LYS A 57 3.30 -20.17 12.63
N GLN A 58 4.15 -20.39 11.62
CA GLN A 58 5.61 -20.29 11.76
C GLN A 58 6.13 -18.85 11.71
N SER A 59 5.38 -17.95 11.09
CA SER A 59 5.78 -16.56 10.86
C SER A 59 5.76 -15.67 12.11
N ALA A 60 5.26 -16.16 13.25
CA ALA A 60 5.05 -15.40 14.48
C ALA A 60 4.12 -14.17 14.33
N LEU A 61 3.35 -14.09 13.24
CA LEU A 61 2.31 -13.07 13.06
C LEU A 61 1.05 -13.49 13.80
N ASN A 62 0.50 -12.62 14.65
CA ASN A 62 -0.70 -12.92 15.44
C ASN A 62 -1.97 -12.34 14.81
N VAL A 63 -1.89 -11.08 14.42
CA VAL A 63 -2.98 -10.33 13.78
C VAL A 63 -2.47 -9.81 12.45
N VAL A 64 -3.23 -10.04 11.38
CA VAL A 64 -2.80 -9.70 10.03
C VAL A 64 -3.83 -8.90 9.25
N ALA A 65 -3.32 -8.18 8.25
CA ALA A 65 -4.09 -7.67 7.13
C ALA A 65 -3.87 -8.61 5.94
N VAL A 66 -4.95 -9.01 5.29
CA VAL A 66 -4.92 -9.85 4.08
C VAL A 66 -5.41 -9.02 2.92
N ARG A 67 -4.58 -8.86 1.90
CA ARG A 67 -4.82 -7.94 0.78
C ARG A 67 -4.60 -8.65 -0.56
N SER A 68 -5.48 -8.39 -1.51
CA SER A 68 -5.23 -8.78 -2.90
C SER A 68 -4.22 -7.84 -3.56
N SER A 69 -3.39 -8.40 -4.43
CA SER A 69 -2.46 -7.67 -5.28
C SER A 69 -2.48 -8.29 -6.67
N ALA A 70 -3.19 -7.64 -7.58
CA ALA A 70 -3.36 -8.12 -8.95
C ALA A 70 -2.43 -7.37 -9.92
N LYS A 71 -1.96 -8.09 -10.94
CA LYS A 71 -1.23 -7.47 -12.05
C LYS A 71 -2.17 -6.53 -12.80
N GLY A 72 -1.76 -5.28 -12.99
CA GLY A 72 -2.54 -4.25 -13.68
C GLY A 72 -3.51 -3.46 -12.80
N GLU A 73 -3.59 -3.73 -11.49
CA GLU A 73 -4.45 -3.00 -10.55
C GLU A 73 -4.13 -1.49 -10.51
N ASP A 74 -2.86 -1.13 -10.68
CA ASP A 74 -2.35 0.25 -10.68
C ASP A 74 -1.87 0.68 -12.09
N GLY A 75 -2.46 0.14 -13.16
CA GLY A 75 -2.08 0.45 -14.55
C GLY A 75 -2.48 1.87 -14.99
N LYS A 76 -1.77 2.39 -16.02
CA LYS A 76 -1.96 3.74 -16.57
C LYS A 76 -3.37 4.05 -17.05
N ASP A 77 -3.98 3.09 -17.68
CA ASP A 77 -5.20 3.33 -18.46
C ASP A 77 -6.46 2.96 -17.69
N TYR A 78 -6.34 2.14 -16.64
CA TYR A 78 -7.49 1.66 -15.87
C TYR A 78 -7.08 1.43 -14.42
N SER A 79 -7.61 2.25 -13.52
CA SER A 79 -7.49 2.02 -12.08
C SER A 79 -8.62 1.10 -11.63
N PHE A 80 -8.30 -0.12 -11.25
CA PHE A 80 -9.21 -1.01 -10.52
C PHE A 80 -9.29 -0.63 -9.03
N ALA A 81 -8.99 0.62 -8.69
CA ALA A 81 -9.00 1.12 -7.33
C ALA A 81 -10.36 0.87 -6.66
N GLY A 82 -10.33 0.24 -5.48
CA GLY A 82 -11.53 -0.06 -4.71
C GLY A 82 -12.29 -1.33 -5.10
N GLN A 83 -11.90 -2.03 -6.17
CA GLN A 83 -12.56 -3.29 -6.57
C GLN A 83 -11.97 -4.52 -5.88
N PHE A 84 -10.73 -4.45 -5.43
CA PHE A 84 -10.02 -5.52 -4.75
C PHE A 84 -9.97 -5.27 -3.24
N THR A 85 -10.36 -6.28 -2.49
CA THR A 85 -10.69 -6.15 -1.06
C THR A 85 -9.46 -6.30 -0.18
N SER A 86 -9.44 -5.55 0.94
CA SER A 86 -8.51 -5.73 2.04
C SER A 86 -9.27 -6.14 3.30
N TYR A 87 -8.83 -7.20 3.93
CA TYR A 87 -9.38 -7.71 5.18
C TYR A 87 -8.41 -7.41 6.30
N LEU A 88 -8.87 -6.67 7.30
CA LEU A 88 -8.04 -6.16 8.38
C LEU A 88 -8.36 -6.87 9.69
N ASN A 89 -7.41 -6.87 10.64
CA ASN A 89 -7.57 -7.46 11.97
C ASN A 89 -7.96 -8.95 11.93
N ILE A 90 -7.36 -9.69 11.02
CA ILE A 90 -7.60 -11.14 10.86
C ILE A 90 -6.75 -11.90 11.87
N GLN A 91 -7.36 -12.87 12.55
CA GLN A 91 -6.74 -13.71 13.56
C GLN A 91 -7.07 -15.18 13.33
N GLY A 92 -6.09 -16.04 13.65
CA GLY A 92 -6.26 -17.49 13.56
C GLY A 92 -6.38 -18.03 12.12
N GLU A 93 -6.30 -19.35 12.01
CA GLU A 93 -6.28 -20.04 10.72
C GLU A 93 -7.58 -19.91 9.94
N GLU A 94 -8.72 -20.07 10.62
CA GLU A 94 -10.03 -20.00 9.97
C GLU A 94 -10.29 -18.59 9.40
N GLY A 95 -9.91 -17.54 10.18
CA GLY A 95 -9.98 -16.17 9.71
C GLY A 95 -9.06 -15.93 8.51
N LEU A 96 -7.83 -16.46 8.55
CA LEU A 96 -6.88 -16.35 7.46
C LEU A 96 -7.38 -17.06 6.19
N LYS A 97 -7.83 -18.32 6.29
CA LYS A 97 -8.38 -19.09 5.17
C LYS A 97 -9.52 -18.33 4.49
N LYS A 98 -10.48 -17.86 5.29
CA LYS A 98 -11.61 -17.10 4.77
C LYS A 98 -11.15 -15.84 4.05
N ALA A 99 -10.28 -15.04 4.65
CA ALA A 99 -9.78 -13.80 4.05
C ALA A 99 -9.03 -14.04 2.74
N ILE A 100 -8.22 -15.12 2.64
CA ILE A 100 -7.55 -15.52 1.39
C ILE A 100 -8.59 -15.91 0.33
N GLN A 101 -9.59 -16.73 0.68
CA GLN A 101 -10.67 -17.13 -0.24
C GLN A 101 -11.42 -15.92 -0.77
N ASP A 102 -11.79 -15.01 0.11
CA ASP A 102 -12.51 -13.78 -0.25
C ASP A 102 -11.66 -12.87 -1.16
N CYS A 103 -10.33 -12.79 -0.94
CA CYS A 103 -9.41 -12.12 -1.86
C CYS A 103 -9.42 -12.77 -3.25
N LEU A 104 -9.35 -14.12 -3.32
CA LEU A 104 -9.35 -14.84 -4.59
C LEU A 104 -10.68 -14.69 -5.34
N HIS A 105 -11.81 -14.76 -4.63
CA HIS A 105 -13.13 -14.54 -5.22
C HIS A 105 -13.34 -13.11 -5.74
N SER A 106 -12.59 -12.13 -5.21
CA SER A 106 -12.66 -10.76 -5.74
C SER A 106 -12.23 -10.64 -7.20
N LEU A 107 -11.44 -11.61 -7.72
CA LEU A 107 -11.11 -11.72 -9.15
C LEU A 107 -12.34 -12.09 -10.02
N GLU A 108 -13.26 -12.86 -9.45
CA GLU A 108 -14.45 -13.34 -10.15
C GLU A 108 -15.59 -12.32 -10.08
N ASN A 109 -15.36 -11.19 -9.38
CA ASN A 109 -16.39 -10.19 -9.20
C ASN A 109 -16.85 -9.65 -10.55
N LYS A 110 -18.16 -9.70 -10.80
CA LYS A 110 -18.82 -9.27 -12.06
C LYS A 110 -18.43 -7.84 -12.46
N THR A 111 -18.09 -6.98 -11.50
CA THR A 111 -17.66 -5.61 -11.76
C THR A 111 -16.30 -5.58 -12.44
N ALA A 112 -15.33 -6.34 -11.94
CA ALA A 112 -14.00 -6.48 -12.56
C ALA A 112 -14.12 -7.12 -13.95
N GLN A 113 -14.98 -8.12 -14.11
CA GLN A 113 -15.27 -8.79 -15.37
C GLN A 113 -15.90 -7.85 -16.40
N SER A 114 -16.87 -7.03 -16.00
CA SER A 114 -17.51 -6.04 -16.89
C SER A 114 -16.52 -5.01 -17.43
N TYR A 115 -15.56 -4.57 -16.63
CA TYR A 115 -14.52 -3.64 -17.09
C TYR A 115 -13.53 -4.32 -18.03
N ALA A 116 -13.11 -5.55 -17.74
CA ALA A 116 -12.22 -6.31 -18.61
C ALA A 116 -12.87 -6.60 -19.98
N ASP A 117 -14.15 -6.95 -20.00
CA ASP A 117 -14.92 -7.22 -21.22
C ASP A 117 -15.12 -5.93 -22.04
N ALA A 118 -15.38 -4.79 -21.41
CA ALA A 118 -15.62 -3.52 -22.09
C ALA A 118 -14.37 -2.98 -22.81
N PHE A 119 -13.17 -3.33 -22.31
CA PHE A 119 -11.92 -2.79 -22.84
C PHE A 119 -10.99 -3.84 -23.46
N LEU A 120 -11.47 -5.06 -23.70
CA LEU A 120 -10.66 -6.17 -24.26
C LEU A 120 -9.39 -6.48 -23.44
N LEU A 121 -9.38 -6.10 -22.17
CA LEU A 121 -8.27 -6.40 -21.27
C LEU A 121 -8.34 -7.87 -20.86
N SER A 122 -7.24 -8.57 -20.99
CA SER A 122 -7.12 -9.90 -20.39
C SER A 122 -7.30 -9.76 -18.87
N GLN A 123 -8.26 -10.49 -18.31
CA GLN A 123 -8.41 -10.56 -16.85
C GLN A 123 -7.06 -10.93 -16.23
N PRO A 124 -6.71 -10.37 -15.06
CA PRO A 124 -5.54 -10.84 -14.34
C PRO A 124 -5.72 -12.34 -14.07
N LYS A 125 -4.96 -13.17 -14.79
CA LYS A 125 -5.02 -14.64 -14.68
C LYS A 125 -4.54 -15.15 -13.33
N GLN A 126 -3.90 -14.29 -12.57
CA GLN A 126 -3.16 -14.64 -11.38
C GLN A 126 -3.25 -13.52 -10.35
N MET A 127 -3.57 -13.87 -9.11
CA MET A 127 -3.60 -12.94 -7.99
C MET A 127 -2.55 -13.35 -6.98
N THR A 128 -1.82 -12.38 -6.50
CA THR A 128 -1.01 -12.49 -5.30
C THR A 128 -1.85 -12.07 -4.10
N VAL A 129 -1.80 -12.83 -3.03
CA VAL A 129 -2.37 -12.45 -1.75
C VAL A 129 -1.25 -12.06 -0.81
N ILE A 130 -1.34 -10.85 -0.23
CA ILE A 130 -0.41 -10.34 0.77
C ILE A 130 -0.99 -10.64 2.14
N VAL A 131 -0.20 -11.26 3.01
CA VAL A 131 -0.49 -11.45 4.43
C VAL A 131 0.53 -10.64 5.21
N GLN A 132 0.11 -9.53 5.81
CA GLN A 132 0.97 -8.54 6.44
C GLN A 132 0.56 -8.34 7.89
N GLU A 133 1.52 -8.11 8.79
CA GLU A 133 1.25 -7.73 10.18
C GLU A 133 0.28 -6.55 10.24
N PHE A 134 -0.78 -6.70 11.02
CA PHE A 134 -1.74 -5.64 11.25
C PHE A 134 -1.21 -4.66 12.28
N ILE A 135 -1.11 -3.39 11.91
CA ILE A 135 -0.69 -2.32 12.81
C ILE A 135 -1.91 -1.74 13.52
N ASN A 136 -1.94 -1.87 14.84
CA ASN A 136 -2.95 -1.22 15.66
C ASN A 136 -2.63 0.28 15.78
N ALA A 137 -3.14 1.04 14.82
CA ALA A 137 -2.81 2.44 14.65
C ALA A 137 -3.48 3.35 15.67
N SER A 138 -2.71 4.25 16.28
CA SER A 138 -3.22 5.41 17.01
C SER A 138 -3.58 6.56 16.06
N LYS A 139 -2.85 6.64 14.95
CA LYS A 139 -3.04 7.58 13.84
C LYS A 139 -2.75 6.87 12.54
N ALA A 140 -3.46 7.23 11.48
CA ALA A 140 -3.19 6.74 10.14
C ALA A 140 -3.50 7.80 9.09
N GLY A 141 -3.03 7.59 7.87
CA GLY A 141 -3.30 8.53 6.82
C GLY A 141 -2.81 8.13 5.46
N VAL A 142 -2.96 9.04 4.53
CA VAL A 142 -2.38 8.99 3.20
C VAL A 142 -1.43 10.16 3.01
N SER A 143 -0.46 9.99 2.15
CA SER A 143 0.49 11.05 1.85
C SER A 143 0.95 10.99 0.40
N PHE A 144 1.01 12.16 -0.21
CA PHE A 144 1.35 12.33 -1.60
C PHE A 144 2.66 13.12 -1.70
N SER A 145 3.61 12.59 -2.43
CA SER A 145 4.89 13.28 -2.67
C SER A 145 4.78 14.43 -3.66
N SER A 146 3.64 14.57 -4.34
CA SER A 146 3.21 15.74 -5.09
C SER A 146 1.72 15.98 -4.81
N ASP A 147 1.31 17.23 -4.53
CA ASP A 147 -0.09 17.54 -4.22
C ASP A 147 -1.00 17.28 -5.43
N PRO A 148 -1.89 16.26 -5.35
CA PRO A 148 -2.80 15.93 -6.45
C PRO A 148 -3.86 17.01 -6.71
N MET A 149 -4.05 17.94 -5.77
CA MET A 149 -4.95 19.11 -5.93
C MET A 149 -4.29 20.24 -6.72
N GLY A 150 -3.09 20.02 -7.26
CA GLY A 150 -2.41 20.89 -8.20
C GLY A 150 -1.57 22.02 -7.61
N LYS A 151 -1.28 22.02 -6.31
CA LYS A 151 -0.33 22.97 -5.73
C LYS A 151 1.10 22.50 -5.99
N PRO A 152 1.86 23.15 -6.90
CA PRO A 152 3.18 22.67 -7.30
C PRO A 152 4.15 22.71 -6.13
N TYR A 153 5.11 21.78 -6.14
CA TYR A 153 6.19 21.69 -5.15
C TYR A 153 5.73 21.53 -3.70
N HIS A 154 4.54 20.93 -3.48
CA HIS A 154 4.03 20.63 -2.16
C HIS A 154 3.77 19.13 -2.00
N TYR A 155 4.05 18.63 -0.80
CA TYR A 155 3.54 17.35 -0.30
C TYR A 155 2.15 17.58 0.30
N LEU A 156 1.25 16.64 0.11
CA LEU A 156 -0.01 16.60 0.83
C LEU A 156 0.01 15.41 1.78
N VAL A 157 -0.28 15.66 3.06
CA VAL A 157 -0.43 14.63 4.08
C VAL A 157 -1.81 14.76 4.68
N GLU A 158 -2.58 13.68 4.67
CA GLU A 158 -3.89 13.57 5.31
C GLU A 158 -3.81 12.62 6.48
N ALA A 159 -4.40 12.98 7.61
CA ALA A 159 -4.32 12.24 8.85
C ALA A 159 -5.67 12.11 9.55
N VAL A 160 -5.88 10.94 10.17
CA VAL A 160 -7.02 10.65 11.05
C VAL A 160 -6.53 9.97 12.33
N TYR A 161 -7.31 10.04 13.41
CA TYR A 161 -7.09 9.21 14.58
C TYR A 161 -7.54 7.77 14.31
N GLY A 162 -6.83 6.82 14.90
CA GLY A 162 -7.08 5.40 14.73
C GLY A 162 -6.62 4.87 13.37
N TRP A 163 -7.31 3.89 12.83
CA TRP A 163 -6.93 3.22 11.60
C TRP A 163 -7.53 3.88 10.35
N GLY A 164 -6.76 3.84 9.25
CA GLY A 164 -7.04 4.61 8.04
C GLY A 164 -8.23 4.16 7.18
N GLY A 165 -8.89 3.04 7.48
CA GLY A 165 -10.01 2.55 6.67
C GLY A 165 -11.16 3.55 6.51
N ASN A 166 -11.41 4.35 7.53
CA ASN A 166 -12.43 5.39 7.48
C ASN A 166 -12.05 6.57 6.58
N LEU A 167 -10.75 6.86 6.45
CA LEU A 167 -10.24 7.88 5.55
C LEU A 167 -10.39 7.45 4.08
N VAL A 168 -9.94 6.24 3.77
CA VAL A 168 -10.02 5.70 2.40
C VAL A 168 -11.46 5.61 1.91
N ASN A 169 -12.41 5.31 2.80
CA ASN A 169 -13.84 5.26 2.49
C ASN A 169 -14.54 6.63 2.50
N GLY A 170 -13.81 7.73 2.79
CA GLY A 170 -14.38 9.08 2.82
C GLY A 170 -15.42 9.34 3.92
N THR A 171 -15.45 8.51 4.97
CA THR A 171 -16.46 8.58 6.05
C THR A 171 -16.07 9.52 7.18
N VAL A 172 -14.80 9.91 7.25
CA VAL A 172 -14.25 10.81 8.29
C VAL A 172 -13.49 11.95 7.62
N ALA A 173 -13.71 13.19 8.11
CA ALA A 173 -12.91 14.32 7.69
C ALA A 173 -11.48 14.22 8.25
N ALA A 174 -10.48 14.30 7.38
CA ALA A 174 -9.09 14.28 7.74
C ALA A 174 -8.53 15.67 8.01
N ASP A 175 -7.53 15.75 8.88
CA ASP A 175 -6.64 16.90 8.90
C ASP A 175 -5.74 16.86 7.66
N GLN A 176 -5.61 17.95 6.95
CA GLN A 176 -4.75 18.09 5.77
C GLN A 176 -3.56 19.01 6.08
N TYR A 177 -2.39 18.58 5.68
CA TYR A 177 -1.13 19.30 5.82
C TYR A 177 -0.47 19.43 4.45
N ARG A 178 -0.28 20.67 3.97
CA ARG A 178 0.49 20.95 2.74
C ARG A 178 1.85 21.50 3.12
N VAL A 179 2.89 20.75 2.80
CA VAL A 179 4.27 21.06 3.14
C VAL A 179 5.05 21.38 1.88
N SER A 180 5.65 22.58 1.83
CA SER A 180 6.52 22.94 0.71
C SER A 180 7.74 22.03 0.65
N SER A 181 8.07 21.51 -0.53
CA SER A 181 9.27 20.70 -0.73
C SER A 181 10.57 21.42 -0.40
N ALA A 182 10.61 22.75 -0.53
CA ALA A 182 11.74 23.59 -0.14
C ALA A 182 11.90 23.70 1.39
N ALA A 183 10.85 23.45 2.17
CA ALA A 183 10.82 23.61 3.62
C ALA A 183 10.94 22.28 4.40
N LEU A 184 11.29 21.16 3.74
CA LEU A 184 11.33 19.84 4.37
C LEU A 184 12.25 19.74 5.59
N ASN A 185 13.33 20.52 5.61
CA ASN A 185 14.29 20.48 6.72
C ASN A 185 13.79 21.22 7.96
N THR A 186 12.97 22.24 7.81
CA THR A 186 12.51 23.10 8.91
C THR A 186 11.05 22.83 9.28
N ILE A 187 10.20 22.53 8.31
CA ILE A 187 8.73 22.45 8.44
C ILE A 187 8.18 23.57 9.33
N ASP A 188 8.70 24.80 9.13
CA ASP A 188 8.24 25.95 9.89
C ASP A 188 7.00 26.62 9.29
N ALA A 189 6.73 26.35 8.01
CA ALA A 189 5.57 26.84 7.32
C ALA A 189 4.87 25.69 6.56
N TYR A 190 3.70 25.33 7.01
CA TYR A 190 2.79 24.45 6.29
C TYR A 190 1.36 24.97 6.37
N GLU A 191 0.64 24.82 5.28
CA GLU A 191 -0.78 25.10 5.27
C GLU A 191 -1.54 23.94 5.90
N LYS A 192 -2.53 24.25 6.70
CA LYS A 192 -3.26 23.30 7.48
C LYS A 192 -4.76 23.54 7.38
N ALA A 193 -5.51 22.57 6.92
CA ALA A 193 -6.94 22.49 7.10
C ALA A 193 -7.23 21.46 8.20
N ILE A 194 -7.78 21.89 9.31
CA ILE A 194 -7.98 21.07 10.50
C ILE A 194 -9.46 20.97 10.84
N THR A 195 -9.88 19.77 11.14
CA THR A 195 -11.24 19.48 11.60
C THR A 195 -11.34 19.28 13.11
N HIS A 196 -10.30 18.73 13.77
CA HIS A 196 -10.35 18.26 15.16
C HIS A 196 -9.11 18.60 16.01
N GLY A 197 -8.38 19.67 15.70
CA GLY A 197 -7.08 19.95 16.31
C GLY A 197 -5.95 19.20 15.59
N SER A 198 -4.68 19.56 15.84
CA SER A 198 -3.57 18.94 15.13
C SER A 198 -3.40 17.48 15.46
N ILE A 199 -3.80 16.58 14.55
CA ILE A 199 -3.60 15.13 14.70
C ILE A 199 -2.10 14.80 14.71
N LEU A 200 -1.34 15.36 13.76
CA LEU A 200 0.11 15.16 13.69
C LEU A 200 0.86 16.21 14.48
N ALA A 201 1.81 15.75 15.29
CA ALA A 201 2.86 16.59 15.82
C ALA A 201 3.82 17.01 14.70
N LYS A 202 4.49 18.18 14.87
CA LYS A 202 5.44 18.70 13.89
C LYS A 202 6.54 17.68 13.52
N GLN A 203 7.04 16.92 14.50
CA GLN A 203 8.08 15.91 14.27
C GLN A 203 7.57 14.71 13.47
N GLU A 204 6.33 14.26 13.69
CA GLU A 204 5.71 13.18 12.92
C GLU A 204 5.54 13.61 11.45
N LEU A 205 5.01 14.82 11.22
CA LEU A 205 4.86 15.37 9.88
C LEU A 205 6.22 15.48 9.16
N LYS A 206 7.26 15.93 9.89
CA LYS A 206 8.63 15.99 9.36
C LYS A 206 9.15 14.61 8.95
N THR A 207 8.93 13.59 9.77
CA THR A 207 9.35 12.22 9.48
C THR A 207 8.64 11.69 8.23
N ILE A 208 7.30 11.85 8.15
CA ILE A 208 6.52 11.42 6.98
C ILE A 208 7.03 12.09 5.70
N CYS A 209 7.20 13.41 5.69
CA CYS A 209 7.67 14.13 4.52
C CYS A 209 9.12 13.79 4.13
N SER A 210 9.99 13.56 5.12
CA SER A 210 11.38 13.16 4.86
C SER A 210 11.48 11.76 4.26
N ASP A 211 10.67 10.82 4.75
CA ASP A 211 10.58 9.47 4.21
C ASP A 211 10.03 9.47 2.78
N LEU A 212 8.97 10.26 2.51
CA LEU A 212 8.45 10.45 1.16
C LEU A 212 9.49 11.02 0.20
N TYR A 213 10.24 12.04 0.65
CA TYR A 213 11.32 12.62 -0.15
C TYR A 213 12.38 11.58 -0.49
N LYS A 214 12.82 10.80 0.51
CA LYS A 214 13.78 9.71 0.34
C LYS A 214 13.25 8.68 -0.66
N ALA A 215 12.02 8.22 -0.47
CA ALA A 215 11.41 7.21 -1.32
C ALA A 215 11.30 7.69 -2.76
N LYS A 216 10.67 8.84 -3.02
CA LYS A 216 10.51 9.36 -4.38
C LYS A 216 11.85 9.64 -5.09
N THR A 217 12.87 10.07 -4.33
CA THR A 217 14.20 10.33 -4.91
C THR A 217 14.85 9.05 -5.39
N ILE A 218 14.70 7.95 -4.65
CA ILE A 218 15.29 6.66 -5.01
C ILE A 218 14.49 5.99 -6.13
N VAL A 219 13.15 5.96 -6.03
CA VAL A 219 12.31 5.32 -7.06
C VAL A 219 12.16 6.17 -8.33
N GLY A 220 12.34 7.49 -8.23
CA GLY A 220 12.38 8.42 -9.35
C GLY A 220 11.02 8.84 -9.92
N PHE A 221 9.94 8.62 -9.19
CA PHE A 221 8.58 9.08 -9.53
C PHE A 221 7.80 9.48 -8.27
N GLU A 222 6.70 10.20 -8.48
CA GLU A 222 5.85 10.66 -7.38
C GLU A 222 5.01 9.53 -6.80
N LEU A 223 4.86 9.52 -5.48
CA LEU A 223 4.25 8.45 -4.70
C LEU A 223 3.00 8.91 -3.97
N ASP A 224 1.99 8.05 -4.00
CA ASP A 224 0.83 8.01 -3.11
C ASP A 224 1.05 6.85 -2.12
N CYS A 225 1.12 7.17 -0.83
CA CYS A 225 1.47 6.22 0.21
C CYS A 225 0.45 6.22 1.35
N GLU A 226 0.11 5.02 1.83
CA GLU A 226 -0.63 4.83 3.08
C GLU A 226 0.36 4.59 4.23
N TRP A 227 0.08 5.15 5.39
CA TRP A 227 0.90 5.02 6.57
C TRP A 227 0.07 4.87 7.85
N ALA A 228 0.70 4.36 8.90
CA ALA A 228 0.13 4.30 10.25
C ALA A 228 1.21 4.62 11.29
N ILE A 229 0.79 5.23 12.40
CA ILE A 229 1.59 5.39 13.61
C ILE A 229 0.93 4.57 14.71
N ASP A 230 1.68 3.67 15.32
CA ASP A 230 1.18 2.81 16.39
C ASP A 230 1.12 3.55 17.75
N ASN A 231 0.68 2.85 18.79
CA ASN A 231 0.62 3.40 20.17
C ASN A 231 2.00 3.66 20.80
N ASN A 232 3.08 3.18 20.18
CA ASN A 232 4.46 3.45 20.59
C ASN A 232 5.10 4.59 19.80
N ASN A 233 4.31 5.34 19.03
CA ASN A 233 4.74 6.39 18.10
C ASN A 233 5.69 5.92 16.98
N GLN A 234 5.64 4.62 16.62
CA GLN A 234 6.40 4.07 15.51
C GLN A 234 5.62 4.26 14.20
N LEU A 235 6.24 4.91 13.21
CA LEU A 235 5.69 5.05 11.86
C LEU A 235 5.91 3.77 11.06
N TYR A 236 4.86 3.32 10.37
CA TYR A 236 4.84 2.21 9.43
C TYR A 236 4.26 2.65 8.10
N TRP A 237 4.87 2.20 7.01
CA TRP A 237 4.40 2.41 5.65
C TRP A 237 3.62 1.17 5.19
N LEU A 238 2.34 1.34 4.87
CA LEU A 238 1.40 0.24 4.65
C LEU A 238 1.16 -0.07 3.18
N GLN A 239 1.37 0.91 2.30
CA GLN A 239 1.21 0.79 0.85
C GLN A 239 1.93 1.94 0.15
N ALA A 240 2.39 1.71 -1.08
CA ALA A 240 2.83 2.77 -2.00
C ALA A 240 2.41 2.44 -3.42
N ARG A 241 2.03 3.49 -4.16
CA ARG A 241 1.77 3.40 -5.60
C ARG A 241 2.24 4.69 -6.29
N PRO A 242 2.55 4.62 -7.60
CA PRO A 242 2.82 5.84 -8.37
C PRO A 242 1.59 6.76 -8.39
N ILE A 243 1.81 8.08 -8.31
CA ILE A 243 0.75 9.04 -8.62
C ILE A 243 0.58 9.03 -10.14
N THR A 244 -0.62 8.65 -10.60
CA THR A 244 -0.95 8.61 -12.03
C THR A 244 -1.40 9.98 -12.50
N THR A 245 -0.48 10.90 -12.69
CA THR A 245 -0.72 12.13 -13.46
C THR A 245 0.03 12.01 -14.77
N ASN A 246 -0.67 11.84 -15.86
CA ASN A 246 -0.29 11.89 -17.30
C ASN A 246 1.01 11.23 -17.79
N GLU A 247 1.98 10.87 -16.96
CA GLU A 247 3.20 10.15 -17.32
C GLU A 247 3.53 9.09 -16.27
N VAL A 248 3.05 7.88 -16.47
CA VAL A 248 3.43 6.74 -15.63
C VAL A 248 4.72 6.13 -16.19
N PRO A 249 5.76 5.87 -15.35
CA PRO A 249 6.90 5.08 -15.77
C PRO A 249 6.46 3.71 -16.29
N THR A 250 7.00 3.26 -17.39
CA THR A 250 6.77 1.90 -17.89
C THR A 250 7.30 0.87 -16.88
N VAL A 251 6.83 -0.37 -16.96
CA VAL A 251 7.34 -1.47 -16.11
C VAL A 251 8.86 -1.57 -16.21
N ASP A 252 9.41 -1.30 -17.39
CA ASP A 252 10.86 -1.32 -17.64
C ASP A 252 11.57 -0.16 -16.95
N GLU A 253 11.01 1.04 -16.91
CA GLU A 253 11.54 2.18 -16.16
C GLU A 253 11.47 1.95 -14.65
N PHE A 254 10.48 1.20 -14.18
CA PHE A 254 10.35 0.83 -12.79
C PHE A 254 11.43 -0.19 -12.39
N ASN A 255 11.75 -1.15 -13.25
CA ASN A 255 12.77 -2.16 -13.01
C ASN A 255 14.20 -1.61 -13.16
N CYS A 256 14.47 -0.77 -14.17
CA CYS A 256 15.80 -0.17 -14.38
C CYS A 256 16.30 0.70 -13.22
N LYS A 257 15.40 1.18 -12.34
CA LYS A 257 15.78 2.00 -11.18
C LYS A 257 16.00 1.18 -9.90
N LEU A 258 15.79 -0.14 -9.94
CA LEU A 258 16.11 -1.06 -8.86
C LEU A 258 17.56 -1.57 -8.90
N ASP A 259 18.29 -1.33 -9.98
CA ASP A 259 19.68 -1.76 -10.19
C ASP A 259 20.72 -0.83 -9.53
N ILE A 260 20.33 -0.03 -8.53
CA ILE A 260 21.22 0.87 -7.78
C ILE A 260 21.52 0.32 -6.39
#